data_1063b77d34278452e3a4225a3ff7e824
#
_entry.id   1063b77d34278452e3a4225a3ff7e824
#
_cell.length_a   1.000
_cell.length_b   1.000
_cell.length_c   1.000
_cell.angle_alpha   90.00
_cell.angle_beta   90.00
_cell.angle_gamma   90.00
#
_symmetry.space_group_name_H-M   'P 1'
#
loop_
_entity.id
_entity.type
_entity.pdbx_description
1 polymer ?
#
loop_
_entity_poly.entity_id
_entity_poly.type
_entity_poly.pdbx_seq_one_letter_code
_entity_poly.pdbx_strand_id
1 'polypeptide(L)'
;YEISRGLVGSELCIRDSPRIKRELDKSNIKSKFIRGLRVTDKKIINIVENVLIDFNNDIVKSLEEKGTKGVSINTKNNNAIHVDPESSELGFVGVPKKIESDVINKILNENFIPVISPLGLGKDLQTYNINGDTAAGAIAKSLKSRRLLLMTNVEGVLDKNKKLIQEISSSKILEMIKDETITEGMIPKINTCLDAINNGVTAVAIIDGRKKHSILFEIFSDKGSGTLIRK
;
A
#
# COMPACT_ATOMS: atom_id res chain seq x y z
N TYR A 1 3.19 21.35 -6.31
CA TYR A 1 2.42 21.41 -5.04
C TYR A 1 1.38 20.28 -4.91
N GLU A 2 0.82 19.77 -6.00
CA GLU A 2 -0.15 18.65 -5.99
C GLU A 2 0.48 17.25 -5.97
N ILE A 3 1.77 17.14 -6.26
CA ILE A 3 2.49 15.86 -6.39
C ILE A 3 2.65 15.16 -5.03
N SER A 4 2.84 15.94 -3.95
CA SER A 4 3.04 15.39 -2.61
C SER A 4 1.77 14.79 -1.98
N ARG A 5 0.58 15.14 -2.45
CA ARG A 5 -0.69 14.62 -1.93
C ARG A 5 -1.09 13.24 -2.49
N GLY A 6 -0.32 12.68 -3.41
CA GLY A 6 -0.66 11.44 -4.11
C GLY A 6 0.24 10.23 -3.87
N LEU A 7 1.34 10.40 -3.14
CA LEU A 7 2.31 9.32 -2.93
C LEU A 7 2.04 8.56 -1.64
N VAL A 8 1.05 7.68 -1.66
CA VAL A 8 0.86 6.68 -0.60
C VAL A 8 1.39 5.36 -1.14
N GLY A 9 2.55 4.94 -0.60
CA GLY A 9 3.35 3.95 -1.27
C GLY A 9 3.05 2.51 -0.96
N SER A 10 2.69 1.74 -1.96
CA SER A 10 2.89 0.29 -2.02
C SER A 10 4.37 -0.10 -2.24
N GLU A 11 5.28 0.86 -2.42
CA GLU A 11 6.72 0.61 -2.47
C GLU A 11 7.24 -0.09 -1.20
N LEU A 12 6.60 0.18 -0.05
CA LEU A 12 6.81 -0.56 1.18
C LEU A 12 6.64 -2.08 0.96
N CYS A 13 5.59 -2.51 0.30
CA CYS A 13 5.24 -3.93 0.17
C CYS A 13 6.24 -4.76 -0.64
N ILE A 14 6.94 -4.17 -1.61
CA ILE A 14 7.94 -4.88 -2.44
C ILE A 14 9.27 -5.05 -1.70
N ARG A 15 9.65 -4.09 -0.84
CA ARG A 15 10.94 -4.05 -0.17
C ARG A 15 10.94 -4.54 1.26
N ASP A 16 9.81 -4.42 1.96
CA ASP A 16 9.66 -4.84 3.35
C ASP A 16 9.54 -6.36 3.49
N SER A 17 8.82 -7.02 2.59
CA SER A 17 8.61 -8.48 2.65
C SER A 17 9.92 -9.26 2.65
N PRO A 18 10.95 -8.94 1.82
CA PRO A 18 12.27 -9.55 1.92
C PRO A 18 13.01 -9.23 3.24
N ARG A 19 12.84 -7.99 3.79
CA ARG A 19 13.43 -7.61 5.08
C ARG A 19 12.79 -8.39 6.22
N ILE A 20 11.46 -8.45 6.26
CA ILE A 20 10.70 -9.25 7.24
C ILE A 20 11.12 -10.72 7.16
N LYS A 21 11.18 -11.29 5.96
CA LYS A 21 11.62 -12.69 5.78
C LYS A 21 13.00 -12.91 6.35
N ARG A 22 13.97 -12.04 6.08
CA ARG A 22 15.34 -12.14 6.60
C ARG A 22 15.38 -12.14 8.12
N GLU A 23 14.61 -11.27 8.78
CA GLU A 23 14.59 -11.20 10.24
C GLU A 23 13.88 -12.41 10.86
N LEU A 24 12.83 -12.92 10.23
CA LEU A 24 12.18 -14.17 10.63
C LEU A 24 13.11 -15.38 10.47
N ASP A 25 13.85 -15.45 9.36
CA ASP A 25 14.82 -16.52 9.11
C ASP A 25 15.95 -16.51 10.15
N LYS A 26 16.46 -15.33 10.55
CA LYS A 26 17.43 -15.18 11.65
C LYS A 26 16.89 -15.72 12.99
N SER A 27 15.58 -15.59 13.19
CA SER A 27 14.89 -16.08 14.39
C SER A 27 14.41 -17.53 14.27
N ASN A 28 14.78 -18.24 13.18
CA ASN A 28 14.30 -19.59 12.85
C ASN A 28 12.77 -19.70 12.78
N ILE A 29 12.08 -18.63 12.36
CA ILE A 29 10.63 -18.59 12.22
C ILE A 29 10.26 -18.70 10.74
N LYS A 30 9.48 -19.72 10.37
CA LYS A 30 8.96 -19.89 9.01
C LYS A 30 7.67 -19.10 8.82
N SER A 31 7.62 -18.29 7.76
CA SER A 31 6.39 -17.60 7.38
C SER A 31 5.34 -18.55 6.83
N LYS A 32 4.11 -18.42 7.28
CA LYS A 32 2.93 -19.06 6.71
C LYS A 32 2.02 -17.98 6.11
N PHE A 33 1.40 -18.29 4.98
CA PHE A 33 0.46 -17.38 4.31
C PHE A 33 -0.89 -18.06 4.12
N ILE A 34 -1.95 -17.29 4.30
CA ILE A 34 -3.33 -17.68 4.02
C ILE A 34 -3.95 -16.58 3.15
N ARG A 35 -4.46 -16.94 1.96
CA ARG A 35 -5.03 -15.99 0.99
C ARG A 35 -4.12 -14.79 0.69
N GLY A 36 -2.81 -15.02 0.63
CA GLY A 36 -1.80 -13.98 0.39
C GLY A 36 -1.45 -13.10 1.59
N LEU A 37 -2.09 -13.29 2.74
CA LEU A 37 -1.80 -12.59 3.99
C LEU A 37 -0.87 -13.43 4.87
N ARG A 38 0.12 -12.80 5.49
CA ARG A 38 1.04 -13.46 6.41
C ARG A 38 0.34 -13.75 7.74
N VAL A 39 0.26 -15.02 8.12
CA VAL A 39 -0.15 -15.40 9.48
C VAL A 39 0.84 -14.79 10.47
N THR A 40 0.35 -13.99 11.38
CA THR A 40 1.16 -13.12 12.22
C THR A 40 0.81 -13.38 13.70
N ASP A 41 1.55 -14.26 14.36
CA ASP A 41 1.42 -14.49 15.80
C ASP A 41 2.13 -13.39 16.62
N LYS A 42 2.09 -13.51 17.96
CA LYS A 42 2.69 -12.52 18.86
C LYS A 42 4.20 -12.33 18.67
N LYS A 43 4.92 -13.38 18.29
CA LYS A 43 6.37 -13.28 18.02
C LYS A 43 6.62 -12.60 16.69
N ILE A 44 5.85 -12.98 15.69
CA ILE A 44 5.96 -12.44 14.34
C ILE A 44 5.59 -10.95 14.31
N ILE A 45 4.51 -10.51 15.01
CA ILE A 45 4.12 -9.09 14.98
C ILE A 45 5.21 -8.18 15.55
N ASN A 46 5.92 -8.60 16.61
CA ASN A 46 7.01 -7.81 17.17
C ASN A 46 8.16 -7.61 16.15
N ILE A 47 8.50 -8.66 15.39
CA ILE A 47 9.52 -8.57 14.34
C ILE A 47 9.03 -7.69 13.18
N VAL A 48 7.79 -7.91 12.73
CA VAL A 48 7.17 -7.14 11.64
C VAL A 48 7.10 -5.66 12.00
N GLU A 49 6.65 -5.32 13.20
CA GLU A 49 6.56 -3.94 13.67
C GLU A 49 7.93 -3.24 13.62
N ASN A 50 8.96 -3.87 14.19
CA ASN A 50 10.30 -3.29 14.20
C ASN A 50 10.84 -3.10 12.77
N VAL A 51 10.74 -4.11 11.91
CA VAL A 51 11.22 -4.03 10.53
C VAL A 51 10.50 -2.93 9.74
N LEU A 52 9.18 -2.80 9.91
CA LEU A 52 8.39 -1.78 9.20
C LEU A 52 8.69 -0.37 9.72
N ILE A 53 8.91 -0.20 11.03
CA ILE A 53 9.31 1.08 11.61
C ILE A 53 10.71 1.48 11.15
N ASP A 54 11.66 0.55 11.16
CA ASP A 54 13.03 0.81 10.70
C ASP A 54 13.03 1.19 9.21
N PHE A 55 12.27 0.47 8.40
CA PHE A 55 12.14 0.79 6.97
C PHE A 55 11.46 2.14 6.71
N ASN A 56 10.45 2.48 7.51
CA ASN A 56 9.82 3.80 7.47
C ASN A 56 10.83 4.91 7.77
N ASN A 57 11.65 4.74 8.81
CA ASN A 57 12.69 5.69 9.19
C ASN A 57 13.79 5.80 8.10
N ASP A 58 14.17 4.69 7.44
CA ASP A 58 15.10 4.72 6.30
C ASP A 58 14.56 5.59 5.14
N ILE A 59 13.25 5.53 4.88
CA ILE A 59 12.62 6.36 3.84
C ILE A 59 12.64 7.83 4.26
N VAL A 60 12.27 8.15 5.50
CA VAL A 60 12.32 9.52 6.04
C VAL A 60 13.72 10.09 5.90
N LYS A 61 14.73 9.36 6.34
CA LYS A 61 16.15 9.75 6.20
C LYS A 61 16.54 10.00 4.74
N SER A 62 16.13 9.11 3.84
CA SER A 62 16.41 9.26 2.40
C SER A 62 15.74 10.50 1.80
N LEU A 63 14.57 10.91 2.27
CA LEU A 63 13.92 12.16 1.87
C LEU A 63 14.70 13.37 2.39
N GLU A 64 15.15 13.34 3.64
CA GLU A 64 15.94 14.40 4.25
C GLU A 64 17.28 14.61 3.52
N GLU A 65 17.97 13.53 3.16
CA GLU A 65 19.21 13.56 2.36
C GLU A 65 18.99 14.17 0.96
N LYS A 66 17.76 14.19 0.46
CA LYS A 66 17.36 14.85 -0.79
C LYS A 66 16.81 16.26 -0.61
N GLY A 67 16.91 16.82 0.59
CA GLY A 67 16.44 18.17 0.91
C GLY A 67 14.91 18.27 1.09
N THR A 68 14.23 17.16 1.31
CA THR A 68 12.78 17.11 1.51
C THR A 68 12.48 16.57 2.91
N LYS A 69 11.59 17.23 3.65
CA LYS A 69 11.23 16.78 4.99
C LYS A 69 10.20 15.66 4.96
N GLY A 70 10.54 14.50 5.51
CA GLY A 70 9.63 13.39 5.76
C GLY A 70 9.19 13.33 7.23
N VAL A 71 7.99 12.82 7.49
CA VAL A 71 7.49 12.55 8.84
C VAL A 71 7.00 11.11 8.92
N SER A 72 7.57 10.38 9.87
CA SER A 72 7.20 8.98 10.15
C SER A 72 5.82 8.91 10.82
N ILE A 73 4.95 8.06 10.26
CA ILE A 73 3.66 7.67 10.83
C ILE A 73 3.66 6.16 11.02
N ASN A 74 3.54 5.73 12.26
CA ASN A 74 3.48 4.31 12.64
C ASN A 74 2.77 4.15 13.98
N THR A 75 2.65 2.93 14.49
CA THR A 75 1.94 2.63 15.74
C THR A 75 2.59 3.23 17.00
N LYS A 76 3.87 3.59 16.94
CA LYS A 76 4.60 4.23 18.05
C LYS A 76 4.63 5.74 17.95
N ASN A 77 4.54 6.27 16.70
CA ASN A 77 4.61 7.71 16.43
C ASN A 77 3.48 8.11 15.48
N ASN A 78 2.66 9.08 15.91
CA ASN A 78 1.60 9.66 15.08
C ASN A 78 0.63 8.62 14.49
N ASN A 79 0.23 7.59 15.26
CA ASN A 79 -0.63 6.55 14.72
C ASN A 79 -1.84 7.13 13.98
N ALA A 80 -1.99 6.76 12.71
CA ALA A 80 -3.08 7.24 11.85
C ALA A 80 -4.04 6.12 11.43
N ILE A 81 -3.76 4.85 11.75
CA ILE A 81 -4.59 3.73 11.31
C ILE A 81 -5.10 2.94 12.52
N HIS A 82 -6.43 2.92 12.67
CA HIS A 82 -7.10 2.02 13.60
C HIS A 82 -7.67 0.83 12.85
N VAL A 83 -7.56 -0.36 13.44
CA VAL A 83 -7.93 -1.62 12.81
C VAL A 83 -8.91 -2.43 13.65
N ASP A 84 -9.70 -3.25 12.96
CA ASP A 84 -10.32 -4.45 13.54
C ASP A 84 -9.48 -5.68 13.09
N PRO A 85 -9.39 -6.76 13.91
CA PRO A 85 -8.75 -8.00 13.49
C PRO A 85 -9.37 -8.58 12.22
N GLU A 86 -8.55 -9.07 11.28
CA GLU A 86 -9.04 -9.68 10.03
C GLU A 86 -9.74 -11.01 10.30
N SER A 87 -9.07 -11.92 10.99
CA SER A 87 -9.61 -13.18 11.45
C SER A 87 -8.73 -13.82 12.54
N SER A 88 -9.30 -14.72 13.33
CA SER A 88 -8.55 -15.42 14.39
C SER A 88 -7.43 -16.30 13.84
N GLU A 89 -7.60 -16.88 12.65
CA GLU A 89 -6.60 -17.74 11.99
C GLU A 89 -5.35 -16.98 11.51
N LEU A 90 -5.48 -15.67 11.27
CA LEU A 90 -4.38 -14.80 10.84
C LEU A 90 -3.64 -14.14 12.01
N GLY A 91 -4.19 -14.17 13.23
CA GLY A 91 -3.61 -13.57 14.41
C GLY A 91 -3.60 -12.04 14.36
N PHE A 92 -2.43 -11.42 14.51
CA PHE A 92 -2.27 -9.96 14.48
C PHE A 92 -2.22 -9.37 13.06
N VAL A 93 -3.20 -9.73 12.24
CA VAL A 93 -3.46 -9.10 10.94
C VAL A 93 -4.72 -8.26 11.05
N GLY A 94 -4.67 -7.00 10.62
CA GLY A 94 -5.74 -6.03 10.78
C GLY A 94 -6.30 -5.51 9.46
N VAL A 95 -7.58 -5.15 9.51
CA VAL A 95 -8.29 -4.41 8.46
C VAL A 95 -8.46 -2.97 8.93
N PRO A 96 -8.09 -1.95 8.12
CA PRO A 96 -8.32 -0.55 8.46
C PRO A 96 -9.79 -0.27 8.73
N LYS A 97 -10.09 0.24 9.93
CA LYS A 97 -11.43 0.61 10.38
C LYS A 97 -11.65 2.11 10.34
N LYS A 98 -10.65 2.86 10.81
CA LYS A 98 -10.66 4.31 10.84
C LYS A 98 -9.29 4.84 10.51
N ILE A 99 -9.24 5.88 9.71
CA ILE A 99 -8.03 6.65 9.41
C ILE A 99 -8.14 8.02 10.09
N GLU A 100 -7.13 8.39 10.88
CA GLU A 100 -7.03 9.74 11.47
C GLU A 100 -6.48 10.70 10.42
N SER A 101 -7.36 11.15 9.53
CA SER A 101 -7.00 12.05 8.42
C SER A 101 -6.38 13.36 8.90
N ASP A 102 -6.79 13.85 10.08
CA ASP A 102 -6.27 15.10 10.64
C ASP A 102 -4.78 15.03 10.96
N VAL A 103 -4.31 13.86 11.43
CA VAL A 103 -2.88 13.60 11.66
C VAL A 103 -2.10 13.73 10.35
N ILE A 104 -2.62 13.13 9.28
CA ILE A 104 -1.96 13.16 7.96
C ILE A 104 -2.04 14.58 7.36
N ASN A 105 -3.22 15.20 7.41
CA ASN A 105 -3.43 16.54 6.86
C ASN A 105 -2.58 17.59 7.57
N LYS A 106 -2.38 17.50 8.88
CA LYS A 106 -1.48 18.40 9.60
C LYS A 106 -0.07 18.36 9.02
N ILE A 107 0.49 17.17 8.80
CA ILE A 107 1.82 16.99 8.21
C ILE A 107 1.88 17.56 6.78
N LEU A 108 0.85 17.27 5.96
CA LEU A 108 0.76 17.80 4.60
C LEU A 108 0.64 19.34 4.55
N ASN A 109 -0.09 19.94 5.49
CA ASN A 109 -0.25 21.40 5.57
C ASN A 109 1.06 22.11 5.99
N GLU A 110 1.95 21.41 6.68
CA GLU A 110 3.30 21.87 6.98
C GLU A 110 4.30 21.66 5.81
N ASN A 111 3.81 21.21 4.64
CA ASN A 111 4.59 20.83 3.46
C ASN A 111 5.62 19.70 3.72
N PHE A 112 5.32 18.81 4.65
CA PHE A 112 6.08 17.60 4.89
C PHE A 112 5.46 16.40 4.18
N ILE A 113 6.27 15.38 3.89
CA ILE A 113 5.82 14.13 3.29
C ILE A 113 5.52 13.12 4.39
N PRO A 114 4.24 12.73 4.62
CA PRO A 114 3.93 11.66 5.56
C PRO A 114 4.37 10.31 4.98
N VAL A 115 5.24 9.61 5.71
CA VAL A 115 5.67 8.25 5.41
C VAL A 115 4.96 7.31 6.38
N ILE A 116 4.05 6.48 5.85
CA ILE A 116 3.11 5.71 6.67
C ILE A 116 3.44 4.22 6.59
N SER A 117 3.72 3.60 7.74
CA SER A 117 3.86 2.15 7.83
C SER A 117 2.50 1.45 7.72
N PRO A 118 2.41 0.27 7.06
CA PRO A 118 1.19 -0.52 7.01
C PRO A 118 0.97 -1.29 8.34
N LEU A 119 0.91 -0.52 9.42
CA LEU A 119 0.65 -0.95 10.78
C LEU A 119 -0.53 -0.17 11.34
N GLY A 120 -1.33 -0.78 12.19
CA GLY A 120 -2.44 -0.10 12.86
C GLY A 120 -2.62 -0.57 14.29
N LEU A 121 -3.28 0.25 15.10
CA LEU A 121 -3.65 -0.10 16.47
C LEU A 121 -5.09 -0.65 16.53
N GLY A 122 -5.23 -1.80 17.15
CA GLY A 122 -6.54 -2.33 17.55
C GLY A 122 -7.13 -1.61 18.76
N LYS A 123 -8.38 -1.94 19.10
CA LYS A 123 -9.03 -1.41 20.31
C LYS A 123 -8.34 -1.84 21.59
N ASP A 124 -7.62 -2.95 21.55
CA ASP A 124 -6.79 -3.51 22.61
C ASP A 124 -5.40 -2.83 22.70
N LEU A 125 -5.17 -1.78 21.91
CA LEU A 125 -3.89 -1.07 21.79
C LEU A 125 -2.73 -1.97 21.33
N GLN A 126 -3.05 -3.14 20.76
CA GLN A 126 -2.04 -3.98 20.13
C GLN A 126 -1.80 -3.54 18.69
N THR A 127 -0.55 -3.72 18.26
CA THR A 127 -0.17 -3.51 16.86
C THR A 127 -0.64 -4.66 15.99
N TYR A 128 -1.19 -4.32 14.84
CA TYR A 128 -1.59 -5.25 13.78
C TYR A 128 -0.86 -4.93 12.49
N ASN A 129 -0.43 -5.99 11.79
CA ASN A 129 0.11 -5.91 10.44
C ASN A 129 -1.03 -5.74 9.44
N ILE A 130 -0.89 -4.80 8.53
CA ILE A 130 -1.89 -4.52 7.48
C ILE A 130 -1.27 -4.84 6.12
N ASN A 131 -2.06 -5.38 5.19
CA ASN A 131 -1.62 -5.46 3.80
C ASN A 131 -1.37 -4.05 3.25
N GLY A 132 -0.20 -3.83 2.60
CA GLY A 132 0.21 -2.50 2.15
C GLY A 132 -0.76 -1.86 1.16
N ASP A 133 -1.31 -2.63 0.21
CA ASP A 133 -2.30 -2.11 -0.74
C ASP A 133 -3.59 -1.73 -0.03
N THR A 134 -4.03 -2.54 0.95
CA THR A 134 -5.23 -2.28 1.75
C THR A 134 -5.05 -1.01 2.60
N ALA A 135 -3.88 -0.84 3.24
CA ALA A 135 -3.56 0.38 3.99
C ALA A 135 -3.57 1.62 3.08
N ALA A 136 -2.88 1.53 1.93
CA ALA A 136 -2.82 2.61 0.94
C ALA A 136 -4.21 3.00 0.40
N GLY A 137 -5.04 2.00 0.08
CA GLY A 137 -6.41 2.22 -0.37
C GLY A 137 -7.28 2.91 0.70
N ALA A 138 -7.18 2.48 1.96
CA ALA A 138 -7.91 3.07 3.06
C ALA A 138 -7.53 4.54 3.31
N ILE A 139 -6.23 4.85 3.28
CA ILE A 139 -5.72 6.22 3.40
C ILE A 139 -6.18 7.08 2.23
N ALA A 140 -6.03 6.59 0.99
CA ALA A 140 -6.43 7.31 -0.21
C ALA A 140 -7.93 7.66 -0.20
N LYS A 141 -8.79 6.74 0.23
CA LYS A 141 -10.23 6.98 0.41
C LYS A 141 -10.50 8.06 1.46
N SER A 142 -9.86 7.93 2.62
CA SER A 142 -10.07 8.86 3.73
C SER A 142 -9.66 10.31 3.37
N LEU A 143 -8.58 10.46 2.60
CA LEU A 143 -8.09 11.75 2.11
C LEU A 143 -8.80 12.22 0.83
N LYS A 144 -9.70 11.43 0.25
CA LYS A 144 -10.30 11.67 -1.08
C LYS A 144 -9.23 12.03 -2.11
N SER A 145 -8.18 11.21 -2.16
CA SER A 145 -7.01 11.46 -2.97
C SER A 145 -7.35 11.52 -4.45
N ARG A 146 -6.74 12.47 -5.17
CA ARG A 146 -6.90 12.56 -6.63
C ARG A 146 -6.40 11.32 -7.34
N ARG A 147 -5.28 10.74 -6.87
CA ARG A 147 -4.66 9.56 -7.47
C ARG A 147 -4.04 8.66 -6.40
N LEU A 148 -4.23 7.35 -6.57
CA LEU A 148 -3.52 6.32 -5.82
C LEU A 148 -2.59 5.58 -6.77
N LEU A 149 -1.31 5.42 -6.41
CA LEU A 149 -0.34 4.62 -7.16
C LEU A 149 -0.03 3.34 -6.37
N LEU A 150 -0.34 2.19 -6.94
CA LEU A 150 0.03 0.88 -6.38
C LEU A 150 1.24 0.34 -7.12
N MET A 151 2.39 0.35 -6.46
CA MET A 151 3.62 -0.21 -7.01
C MET A 151 3.65 -1.71 -6.77
N THR A 152 3.94 -2.49 -7.81
CA THR A 152 3.90 -3.95 -7.78
C THR A 152 5.08 -4.55 -8.56
N ASN A 153 5.18 -5.87 -8.56
CA ASN A 153 6.18 -6.62 -9.35
C ASN A 153 5.64 -7.08 -10.71
N VAL A 154 4.51 -6.52 -11.16
CA VAL A 154 3.96 -6.75 -12.50
C VAL A 154 3.81 -5.43 -13.23
N GLU A 155 3.78 -5.47 -14.58
CA GLU A 155 3.72 -4.26 -15.40
C GLU A 155 2.42 -3.48 -15.26
N GLY A 156 1.33 -4.14 -14.88
CA GLY A 156 -0.03 -3.63 -14.79
C GLY A 156 -1.03 -4.72 -15.12
N VAL A 157 -2.22 -4.34 -15.60
CA VAL A 157 -3.25 -5.26 -16.08
C VAL A 157 -2.93 -5.64 -17.53
N LEU A 158 -2.90 -6.93 -17.82
CA LEU A 158 -2.65 -7.45 -19.16
C LEU A 158 -3.94 -7.96 -19.80
N ASP A 159 -4.03 -7.82 -21.13
CA ASP A 159 -5.09 -8.43 -21.93
C ASP A 159 -4.85 -9.94 -22.16
N LYS A 160 -5.77 -10.62 -22.88
CA LYS A 160 -5.67 -12.05 -23.23
C LYS A 160 -4.40 -12.39 -24.04
N ASN A 161 -3.83 -11.41 -24.73
CA ASN A 161 -2.60 -11.54 -25.51
C ASN A 161 -1.35 -11.17 -24.71
N LYS A 162 -1.46 -11.00 -23.37
CA LYS A 162 -0.40 -10.56 -22.46
C LYS A 162 0.15 -9.16 -22.78
N LYS A 163 -0.64 -8.32 -23.46
CA LYS A 163 -0.27 -6.93 -23.74
C LYS A 163 -0.79 -6.03 -22.61
N LEU A 164 0.04 -5.09 -22.18
CA LEU A 164 -0.31 -4.11 -21.16
C LEU A 164 -1.46 -3.22 -21.61
N ILE A 165 -2.48 -3.11 -20.77
CA ILE A 165 -3.60 -2.17 -20.93
C ILE A 165 -3.22 -0.89 -20.21
N GLN A 166 -3.05 0.20 -20.95
CA GLN A 166 -2.62 1.49 -20.39
C GLN A 166 -3.72 2.18 -19.59
N GLU A 167 -4.95 2.12 -20.06
CA GLU A 167 -6.11 2.70 -19.37
C GLU A 167 -7.31 1.77 -19.47
N ILE A 168 -8.07 1.63 -18.38
CA ILE A 168 -9.21 0.73 -18.32
C ILE A 168 -10.27 1.29 -17.37
N SER A 169 -11.56 1.11 -17.70
CA SER A 169 -12.67 1.47 -16.81
C SER A 169 -12.95 0.39 -15.78
N SER A 170 -13.54 0.79 -14.65
CA SER A 170 -13.99 -0.14 -13.60
C SER A 170 -14.95 -1.22 -14.13
N SER A 171 -15.86 -0.85 -15.05
CA SER A 171 -16.78 -1.79 -15.69
C SER A 171 -16.05 -2.85 -16.51
N LYS A 172 -15.06 -2.44 -17.30
CA LYS A 172 -14.28 -3.36 -18.13
C LYS A 172 -13.43 -4.33 -17.30
N ILE A 173 -12.90 -3.87 -16.18
CA ILE A 173 -12.19 -4.73 -15.22
C ILE A 173 -13.11 -5.84 -14.69
N LEU A 174 -14.37 -5.52 -14.33
CA LEU A 174 -15.31 -6.50 -13.84
C LEU A 174 -15.66 -7.56 -14.90
N GLU A 175 -15.72 -7.19 -16.17
CA GLU A 175 -15.85 -8.15 -17.29
C GLU A 175 -14.61 -9.06 -17.37
N MET A 176 -13.41 -8.50 -17.25
CA MET A 176 -12.14 -9.24 -17.34
C MET A 176 -11.92 -10.19 -16.14
N ILE A 177 -12.53 -9.92 -15.00
CA ILE A 177 -12.57 -10.86 -13.87
C ILE A 177 -13.51 -12.02 -14.21
N LYS A 178 -14.70 -11.73 -14.78
CA LYS A 178 -15.70 -12.75 -15.13
C LYS A 178 -15.21 -13.69 -16.23
N ASP A 179 -14.44 -13.19 -17.19
CA ASP A 179 -13.91 -13.97 -18.30
C ASP A 179 -12.51 -14.55 -18.02
N GLU A 180 -12.08 -14.52 -16.74
CA GLU A 180 -10.83 -15.07 -16.22
C GLU A 180 -9.56 -14.50 -16.86
N THR A 181 -9.64 -13.36 -17.54
CA THR A 181 -8.46 -12.63 -18.06
C THR A 181 -7.60 -12.11 -16.90
N ILE A 182 -8.24 -11.65 -15.82
CA ILE A 182 -7.58 -11.27 -14.57
C ILE A 182 -7.53 -12.48 -13.64
N THR A 183 -6.33 -12.93 -13.33
CA THR A 183 -6.08 -14.13 -12.52
C THR A 183 -6.20 -13.86 -11.01
N GLU A 184 -6.36 -14.93 -10.21
CA GLU A 184 -6.55 -14.88 -8.76
C GLU A 184 -5.51 -14.02 -8.01
N GLY A 185 -4.24 -14.04 -8.42
CA GLY A 185 -3.18 -13.26 -7.77
C GLY A 185 -3.33 -11.73 -7.92
N MET A 186 -4.02 -11.26 -8.99
CA MET A 186 -4.28 -9.85 -9.23
C MET A 186 -5.61 -9.38 -8.62
N ILE A 187 -6.57 -10.27 -8.39
CA ILE A 187 -7.92 -9.93 -7.90
C ILE A 187 -7.90 -9.11 -6.60
N PRO A 188 -7.13 -9.44 -5.55
CA PRO A 188 -7.10 -8.64 -4.33
C PRO A 188 -6.65 -7.20 -4.58
N LYS A 189 -5.65 -7.01 -5.44
CA LYS A 189 -5.15 -5.69 -5.81
C LYS A 189 -6.20 -4.89 -6.60
N ILE A 190 -6.86 -5.53 -7.55
CA ILE A 190 -7.95 -4.92 -8.33
C ILE A 190 -9.12 -4.53 -7.42
N ASN A 191 -9.49 -5.38 -6.47
CA ASN A 191 -10.55 -5.07 -5.51
C ASN A 191 -10.20 -3.82 -4.68
N THR A 192 -8.94 -3.67 -4.25
CA THR A 192 -8.47 -2.43 -3.60
C THR A 192 -8.61 -1.21 -4.51
N CYS A 193 -8.28 -1.34 -5.81
CA CYS A 193 -8.43 -0.27 -6.79
C CYS A 193 -9.90 0.14 -6.96
N LEU A 194 -10.79 -0.83 -7.17
CA LEU A 194 -12.22 -0.60 -7.37
C LEU A 194 -12.86 0.01 -6.11
N ASP A 195 -12.51 -0.51 -4.94
CA ASP A 195 -12.99 0.05 -3.67
C ASP A 195 -12.53 1.50 -3.47
N ALA A 196 -11.28 1.82 -3.78
CA ALA A 196 -10.77 3.19 -3.71
C ALA A 196 -11.54 4.14 -4.65
N ILE A 197 -11.75 3.76 -5.91
CA ILE A 197 -12.47 4.54 -6.92
C ILE A 197 -13.94 4.73 -6.51
N ASN A 198 -14.61 3.68 -6.06
CA ASN A 198 -16.01 3.73 -5.65
C ASN A 198 -16.21 4.63 -4.42
N ASN A 199 -15.17 4.84 -3.62
CA ASN A 199 -15.18 5.67 -2.41
C ASN A 199 -14.51 7.04 -2.60
N GLY A 200 -14.36 7.52 -3.82
CA GLY A 200 -14.03 8.93 -4.11
C GLY A 200 -12.59 9.22 -4.55
N VAL A 201 -11.73 8.21 -4.70
CA VAL A 201 -10.45 8.37 -5.38
C VAL A 201 -10.71 8.51 -6.88
N THR A 202 -10.17 9.55 -7.52
CA THR A 202 -10.48 9.84 -8.94
C THR A 202 -9.88 8.81 -9.89
N ALA A 203 -8.67 8.33 -9.62
CA ALA A 203 -8.00 7.31 -10.42
C ALA A 203 -7.00 6.51 -9.59
N VAL A 204 -6.78 5.25 -9.98
CA VAL A 204 -5.76 4.38 -9.40
C VAL A 204 -4.85 3.88 -10.51
N ALA A 205 -3.53 3.96 -10.34
CA ALA A 205 -2.58 3.39 -11.27
C ALA A 205 -1.84 2.20 -10.63
N ILE A 206 -1.76 1.09 -11.37
CA ILE A 206 -0.93 -0.06 -11.02
C ILE A 206 0.33 0.03 -11.86
N ILE A 207 1.49 0.17 -11.22
CA ILE A 207 2.79 0.38 -11.88
C ILE A 207 3.84 -0.64 -11.42
N ASP A 208 4.79 -0.95 -12.31
CA ASP A 208 5.91 -1.83 -11.98
C ASP A 208 6.98 -1.08 -11.17
N GLY A 209 7.04 -1.38 -9.86
CA GLY A 209 8.02 -0.78 -8.96
C GLY A 209 9.48 -1.22 -9.18
N ARG A 210 9.71 -2.22 -10.04
CA ARG A 210 11.07 -2.65 -10.44
C ARG A 210 11.64 -1.78 -11.56
N LYS A 211 10.78 -1.13 -12.35
CA LYS A 211 11.21 -0.22 -13.42
C LYS A 211 11.74 1.08 -12.82
N LYS A 212 12.95 1.44 -13.20
CA LYS A 212 13.58 2.69 -12.75
C LYS A 212 12.73 3.89 -13.17
N HIS A 213 12.48 4.80 -12.23
CA HIS A 213 11.69 6.03 -12.46
C HIS A 213 10.22 5.80 -12.87
N SER A 214 9.63 4.63 -12.61
CA SER A 214 8.24 4.34 -12.99
C SER A 214 7.23 5.36 -12.45
N ILE A 215 7.42 5.84 -11.21
CA ILE A 215 6.58 6.90 -10.62
C ILE A 215 6.66 8.19 -11.44
N LEU A 216 7.86 8.61 -11.83
CA LEU A 216 8.05 9.83 -12.62
C LEU A 216 7.39 9.71 -13.98
N PHE A 217 7.54 8.58 -14.66
CA PHE A 217 6.86 8.31 -15.93
C PHE A 217 5.34 8.33 -15.77
N GLU A 218 4.81 7.74 -14.69
CA GLU A 218 3.37 7.73 -14.43
C GLU A 218 2.81 9.15 -14.20
N ILE A 219 3.57 10.01 -13.53
CA ILE A 219 3.09 11.35 -13.15
C ILE A 219 3.31 12.36 -14.27
N PHE A 220 4.41 12.28 -15.00
CA PHE A 220 4.88 13.31 -15.91
C PHE A 220 4.81 12.95 -17.40
N SER A 221 4.38 11.73 -17.77
CA SER A 221 4.20 11.38 -19.18
C SER A 221 2.72 11.13 -19.52
N ASP A 222 2.35 11.41 -20.77
CA ASP A 222 0.98 11.20 -21.26
C ASP A 222 0.58 9.72 -21.31
N LYS A 223 1.57 8.84 -21.48
CA LYS A 223 1.35 7.39 -21.61
C LYS A 223 1.32 6.64 -20.27
N GLY A 224 1.84 7.27 -19.20
CA GLY A 224 2.03 6.58 -17.93
C GLY A 224 3.07 5.44 -18.00
N SER A 225 3.18 4.65 -16.94
CA SER A 225 4.13 3.53 -16.83
C SER A 225 3.48 2.18 -16.52
N GLY A 226 2.17 2.14 -16.36
CA GLY A 226 1.41 0.97 -15.98
C GLY A 226 -0.03 0.99 -16.49
N THR A 227 -0.97 0.56 -15.66
CA THR A 227 -2.41 0.60 -15.97
C THR A 227 -3.12 1.63 -15.10
N LEU A 228 -3.72 2.62 -15.73
CA LEU A 228 -4.60 3.60 -15.08
C LEU A 228 -6.05 3.09 -15.07
N ILE A 229 -6.65 3.05 -13.88
CA ILE A 229 -8.02 2.61 -13.65
C ILE A 229 -8.85 3.84 -13.26
N ARG A 230 -9.97 4.04 -13.94
CA ARG A 230 -10.95 5.11 -13.67
C ARG A 230 -12.38 4.55 -13.59
N LYS A 231 -13.31 5.42 -13.20
CA LYS A 231 -14.76 5.08 -13.29
C LYS A 231 -15.15 4.74 -14.72
#